data_8ff13154ae28c206abb383eb593c936d
#
_entry.id   8ff13154ae28c206abb383eb593c936d
#
_cell.length_a   1.000
_cell.length_b   1.000
_cell.length_c   1.000
_cell.angle_alpha   90.00
_cell.angle_beta   90.00
_cell.angle_gamma   90.00
#
_symmetry.space_group_name_H-M   'P 1'
#
loop_
_entity.id
_entity.type
_entity.pdbx_description
1 polymer ?
#
loop_
_entity_poly.entity_id
_entity_poly.type
_entity_poly.pdbx_seq_one_letter_code
_entity_poly.pdbx_strand_id
1 'polypeptide(L)'
;VDYIIIASLLAVLSWSFVDAVSKLYINRFGKELSSMILLAIGIIPMLLLATAYPYLGNILFLLFIGLVGGLVLFLGYILVYKSVPSGGVSNSYILLEVQPIILILFGIFVLGEHIGMEKAASIILIFIGISLILLSKKFKLDKRLVPALIGNVMWAVYWAIIILAFLYYKNFVLPLLFVRVFGAFFAYLYYKAKPPKNYYKINLSKLEISIIAILILAGLFDGFGNILFAFVSFSNKVVFGSAILSLDPIIIWLIGLIAYHEKITVRQKFGFLVATTGYLLFTLL
;
A
#
# COMPACT_ATOMS: atom_id res chain seq x y z
N VAL A 1 12.91 -1.82 -19.48
CA VAL A 1 11.47 -2.08 -19.22
C VAL A 1 11.34 -3.22 -18.22
N ASP A 2 12.11 -4.30 -18.35
CA ASP A 2 11.93 -5.53 -17.56
C ASP A 2 12.11 -5.30 -16.05
N TYR A 3 13.13 -4.53 -15.62
CA TYR A 3 13.37 -4.26 -14.20
C TYR A 3 12.27 -3.39 -13.55
N ILE A 4 11.61 -2.51 -14.30
CA ILE A 4 10.47 -1.72 -13.82
C ILE A 4 9.26 -2.61 -13.58
N ILE A 5 8.99 -3.55 -14.52
CA ILE A 5 7.92 -4.54 -14.36
C ILE A 5 8.18 -5.40 -13.12
N ILE A 6 9.40 -5.93 -13.01
CA ILE A 6 9.77 -6.78 -11.87
C ILE A 6 9.65 -6.01 -10.56
N ALA A 7 10.17 -4.78 -10.49
CA ALA A 7 10.07 -3.95 -9.29
C ALA A 7 8.61 -3.66 -8.91
N SER A 8 7.76 -3.31 -9.89
CA SER A 8 6.34 -3.06 -9.64
C SER A 8 5.62 -4.32 -9.16
N LEU A 9 5.86 -5.48 -9.77
CA LEU A 9 5.26 -6.75 -9.34
C LEU A 9 5.72 -7.16 -7.94
N LEU A 10 6.99 -7.02 -7.62
CA LEU A 10 7.51 -7.32 -6.28
C LEU A 10 6.94 -6.34 -5.24
N ALA A 11 6.72 -5.06 -5.60
CA ALA A 11 6.06 -4.10 -4.72
C ALA A 11 4.62 -4.53 -4.40
N VAL A 12 3.84 -4.90 -5.45
CA VAL A 12 2.46 -5.41 -5.29
C VAL A 12 2.44 -6.65 -4.41
N LEU A 13 3.27 -7.65 -4.71
CA LEU A 13 3.33 -8.90 -3.93
C LEU A 13 3.68 -8.62 -2.46
N SER A 14 4.58 -7.65 -2.22
CA SER A 14 4.96 -7.25 -0.87
C SER A 14 3.77 -6.66 -0.10
N TRP A 15 3.03 -5.74 -0.70
CA TRP A 15 1.87 -5.12 -0.06
C TRP A 15 0.68 -6.08 0.05
N SER A 16 0.42 -6.89 -0.97
CA SER A 16 -0.63 -7.94 -0.90
C SER A 16 -0.39 -8.92 0.25
N PHE A 17 0.87 -9.28 0.53
CA PHE A 17 1.20 -10.07 1.71
C PHE A 17 0.84 -9.31 3.00
N VAL A 18 1.28 -8.05 3.15
CA VAL A 18 1.00 -7.21 4.32
C VAL A 18 -0.50 -7.13 4.57
N ASP A 19 -1.27 -6.87 3.54
CA ASP A 19 -2.71 -6.67 3.62
C ASP A 19 -3.46 -7.98 3.92
N ALA A 20 -3.07 -9.08 3.31
CA ALA A 20 -3.65 -10.38 3.56
C ALA A 20 -3.49 -10.84 5.02
N VAL A 21 -2.33 -10.56 5.65
CA VAL A 21 -2.06 -10.97 7.03
C VAL A 21 -2.47 -9.91 8.06
N SER A 22 -2.85 -8.72 7.64
CA SER A 22 -3.10 -7.55 8.52
C SER A 22 -4.11 -7.82 9.63
N LYS A 23 -5.20 -8.54 9.31
CA LYS A 23 -6.25 -8.88 10.28
C LYS A 23 -5.74 -9.67 11.48
N LEU A 24 -4.71 -10.50 11.30
CA LEU A 24 -4.15 -11.33 12.38
C LEU A 24 -3.57 -10.46 13.48
N TYR A 25 -2.68 -9.53 13.12
CA TYR A 25 -2.00 -8.70 14.10
C TYR A 25 -2.85 -7.51 14.56
N ILE A 26 -3.75 -6.96 13.70
CA ILE A 26 -4.67 -5.88 14.12
C ILE A 26 -5.66 -6.38 15.16
N ASN A 27 -6.23 -7.57 14.99
CA ASN A 27 -7.14 -8.15 15.97
C ASN A 27 -6.44 -8.47 17.30
N ARG A 28 -5.16 -8.82 17.25
CA ARG A 28 -4.40 -9.18 18.47
C ARG A 28 -3.86 -7.96 19.21
N PHE A 29 -3.23 -7.03 18.49
CA PHE A 29 -2.49 -5.90 19.07
C PHE A 29 -3.20 -4.56 18.97
N GLY A 30 -4.33 -4.50 18.25
CA GLY A 30 -5.02 -3.25 17.93
C GLY A 30 -4.33 -2.46 16.81
N LYS A 31 -5.07 -1.56 16.19
CA LYS A 31 -4.57 -0.73 15.09
C LYS A 31 -3.42 0.20 15.50
N GLU A 32 -3.43 0.68 16.75
CA GLU A 32 -2.45 1.62 17.27
C GLU A 32 -1.05 1.00 17.37
N LEU A 33 -0.95 -0.16 18.01
CA LEU A 33 0.33 -0.86 18.19
C LEU A 33 0.78 -1.49 16.86
N SER A 34 -0.14 -2.05 16.10
CA SER A 34 0.16 -2.67 14.80
C SER A 34 0.73 -1.67 13.81
N SER A 35 0.12 -0.48 13.65
CA SER A 35 0.64 0.55 12.75
C SER A 35 2.00 1.09 13.21
N MET A 36 2.20 1.26 14.52
CA MET A 36 3.48 1.71 15.08
C MET A 36 4.61 0.72 14.78
N ILE A 37 4.40 -0.56 15.06
CA ILE A 37 5.41 -1.61 14.83
C ILE A 37 5.70 -1.76 13.33
N LEU A 38 4.66 -1.82 12.49
CA LEU A 38 4.80 -1.97 11.05
C LEU A 38 5.61 -0.81 10.45
N LEU A 39 5.26 0.43 10.81
CA LEU A 39 5.99 1.61 10.35
C LEU A 39 7.44 1.63 10.84
N ALA A 40 7.69 1.27 12.10
CA ALA A 40 9.03 1.23 12.68
C ALA A 40 9.92 0.15 12.04
N ILE A 41 9.41 -1.07 11.87
CA ILE A 41 10.14 -2.16 11.22
C ILE A 41 10.44 -1.85 9.76
N GLY A 42 9.51 -1.22 9.04
CA GLY A 42 9.71 -0.81 7.66
C GLY A 42 10.81 0.24 7.44
N ILE A 43 11.34 0.86 8.51
CA ILE A 43 12.53 1.72 8.44
C ILE A 43 13.78 0.90 8.11
N ILE A 44 13.86 -0.35 8.58
CA ILE A 44 15.08 -1.18 8.49
C ILE A 44 15.58 -1.33 7.04
N PRO A 45 14.77 -1.80 6.06
CA PRO A 45 15.25 -1.94 4.69
C PRO A 45 15.63 -0.59 4.07
N MET A 46 14.96 0.51 4.46
CA MET A 46 15.29 1.85 3.97
C MET A 46 16.61 2.36 4.56
N LEU A 47 16.89 2.11 5.84
CA LEU A 47 18.17 2.44 6.48
C LEU A 47 19.32 1.68 5.82
N LEU A 48 19.15 0.39 5.56
CA LEU A 48 20.17 -0.43 4.88
C LEU A 48 20.47 0.14 3.49
N LEU A 49 19.44 0.52 2.74
CA LEU A 49 19.65 1.11 1.41
C LEU A 49 20.24 2.52 1.50
N ALA A 50 19.91 3.31 2.53
CA ALA A 50 20.41 4.66 2.72
C ALA A 50 21.94 4.71 2.95
N THR A 51 22.55 3.62 3.43
CA THR A 51 24.02 3.53 3.58
C THR A 51 24.75 3.67 2.24
N ALA A 52 24.10 3.31 1.12
CA ALA A 52 24.61 3.49 -0.22
C ALA A 52 24.48 4.94 -0.74
N TYR A 53 23.78 5.81 -0.01
CA TYR A 53 23.48 7.20 -0.39
C TYR A 53 23.85 8.17 0.74
N PRO A 54 25.15 8.37 1.04
CA PRO A 54 25.59 9.11 2.22
C PRO A 54 25.33 10.63 2.16
N TYR A 55 24.97 11.16 0.99
CA TYR A 55 24.73 12.59 0.82
C TYR A 55 23.32 13.01 1.22
N LEU A 56 23.20 13.77 2.30
CA LEU A 56 21.93 14.22 2.87
C LEU A 56 21.29 15.42 2.13
N GLY A 57 22.08 16.20 1.37
CA GLY A 57 21.56 17.39 0.67
C GLY A 57 20.91 18.40 1.62
N ASN A 58 19.75 18.94 1.24
CA ASN A 58 19.02 19.92 2.06
C ASN A 58 18.23 19.22 3.18
N ILE A 59 18.79 19.23 4.39
CA ILE A 59 18.20 18.58 5.58
C ILE A 59 16.85 19.22 5.97
N LEU A 60 16.69 20.54 5.82
CA LEU A 60 15.43 21.21 6.16
C LEU A 60 14.30 20.77 5.25
N PHE A 61 14.60 20.57 3.96
CA PHE A 61 13.64 20.01 3.02
C PHE A 61 13.24 18.57 3.40
N LEU A 62 14.22 17.72 3.76
CA LEU A 62 13.93 16.35 4.21
C LEU A 62 13.09 16.32 5.49
N LEU A 63 13.38 17.20 6.46
CA LEU A 63 12.59 17.34 7.68
C LEU A 63 11.15 17.78 7.37
N PHE A 64 10.98 18.76 6.48
CA PHE A 64 9.66 19.24 6.08
C PHE A 64 8.85 18.13 5.39
N ILE A 65 9.42 17.47 4.38
CA ILE A 65 8.76 16.34 3.66
C ILE A 65 8.50 15.18 4.63
N GLY A 66 9.45 14.88 5.51
CA GLY A 66 9.30 13.87 6.54
C GLY A 66 8.11 14.15 7.45
N LEU A 67 7.99 15.37 7.95
CA LEU A 67 6.92 15.79 8.85
C LEU A 67 5.55 15.72 8.16
N VAL A 68 5.40 16.34 6.99
CA VAL A 68 4.11 16.39 6.27
C VAL A 68 3.75 15.01 5.71
N GLY A 69 4.66 14.39 4.97
CA GLY A 69 4.44 13.07 4.36
C GLY A 69 4.27 11.98 5.41
N GLY A 70 5.05 12.03 6.51
CA GLY A 70 4.95 11.08 7.62
C GLY A 70 3.62 11.16 8.35
N LEU A 71 3.09 12.35 8.57
CA LEU A 71 1.75 12.52 9.14
C LEU A 71 0.68 11.91 8.24
N VAL A 72 0.74 12.18 6.93
CA VAL A 72 -0.23 11.67 5.95
C VAL A 72 -0.12 10.14 5.85
N LEU A 73 1.10 9.60 5.80
CA LEU A 73 1.35 8.15 5.81
C LEU A 73 0.74 7.48 7.04
N PHE A 74 1.00 8.01 8.24
CA PHE A 74 0.45 7.51 9.49
C PHE A 74 -1.09 7.55 9.49
N LEU A 75 -1.70 8.67 9.05
CA LEU A 75 -3.16 8.79 8.95
C LEU A 75 -3.75 7.74 8.01
N GLY A 76 -3.09 7.44 6.90
CA GLY A 76 -3.47 6.35 6.01
C GLY A 76 -3.57 5.02 6.75
N TYR A 77 -2.51 4.60 7.43
CA TYR A 77 -2.48 3.33 8.18
C TYR A 77 -3.54 3.25 9.27
N ILE A 78 -3.66 4.26 10.12
CA ILE A 78 -4.60 4.22 11.25
C ILE A 78 -6.06 4.18 10.78
N LEU A 79 -6.37 4.83 9.66
CA LEU A 79 -7.71 4.85 9.08
C LEU A 79 -8.05 3.52 8.38
N VAL A 80 -7.15 2.96 7.58
CA VAL A 80 -7.36 1.64 6.96
C VAL A 80 -7.49 0.57 8.03
N TYR A 81 -6.57 0.53 8.99
CA TYR A 81 -6.56 -0.47 10.06
C TYR A 81 -7.79 -0.38 10.98
N LYS A 82 -8.43 0.79 11.07
CA LYS A 82 -9.71 0.94 11.78
C LYS A 82 -10.85 0.15 11.11
N SER A 83 -10.79 -0.05 9.80
CA SER A 83 -11.86 -0.70 9.01
C SER A 83 -11.73 -2.24 8.98
N VAL A 84 -10.50 -2.77 9.04
CA VAL A 84 -10.21 -4.20 8.86
C VAL A 84 -10.97 -5.12 9.83
N PRO A 85 -11.06 -4.87 11.14
CA PRO A 85 -11.78 -5.75 12.05
C PRO A 85 -13.27 -5.89 11.75
N SER A 86 -13.89 -4.82 11.25
CA SER A 86 -15.36 -4.73 11.08
C SER A 86 -15.86 -5.15 9.71
N GLY A 87 -15.01 -5.02 8.67
CA GLY A 87 -15.38 -5.24 7.27
C GLY A 87 -14.97 -6.60 6.68
N GLY A 88 -14.08 -7.31 7.35
CA GLY A 88 -13.33 -8.43 6.73
C GLY A 88 -12.21 -7.92 5.83
N VAL A 89 -11.20 -8.76 5.56
CA VAL A 89 -10.02 -8.40 4.76
C VAL A 89 -10.46 -7.99 3.36
N SER A 90 -11.15 -8.87 2.64
CA SER A 90 -11.57 -8.61 1.25
C SER A 90 -12.39 -7.32 1.10
N ASN A 91 -13.35 -7.04 1.98
CA ASN A 91 -14.21 -5.84 1.85
C ASN A 91 -13.49 -4.53 2.21
N SER A 92 -12.52 -4.56 3.12
CA SER A 92 -11.77 -3.37 3.50
C SER A 92 -10.75 -2.98 2.44
N TYR A 93 -10.18 -3.96 1.77
CA TYR A 93 -9.16 -3.77 0.74
C TYR A 93 -9.73 -3.59 -0.68
N ILE A 94 -11.02 -3.85 -0.90
CA ILE A 94 -11.72 -3.47 -2.14
C ILE A 94 -11.59 -1.97 -2.45
N LEU A 95 -11.56 -1.13 -1.42
CA LEU A 95 -11.45 0.32 -1.56
C LEU A 95 -9.99 0.78 -1.82
N LEU A 96 -9.01 -0.13 -1.83
CA LEU A 96 -7.60 0.17 -2.15
C LEU A 96 -7.41 0.63 -3.60
N GLU A 97 -8.35 0.33 -4.49
CA GLU A 97 -8.31 0.75 -5.89
C GLU A 97 -8.34 2.25 -6.10
N VAL A 98 -8.76 3.03 -5.10
CA VAL A 98 -8.78 4.49 -5.18
C VAL A 98 -7.36 5.06 -5.26
N GLN A 99 -6.39 4.47 -4.56
CA GLN A 99 -4.99 4.94 -4.57
C GLN A 99 -4.36 4.85 -5.97
N PRO A 100 -4.33 3.70 -6.67
CA PRO A 100 -3.79 3.61 -8.02
C PRO A 100 -4.47 4.55 -9.01
N ILE A 101 -5.80 4.72 -8.92
CA ILE A 101 -6.54 5.66 -9.78
C ILE A 101 -6.02 7.09 -9.59
N ILE A 102 -5.91 7.55 -8.35
CA ILE A 102 -5.42 8.91 -8.06
C ILE A 102 -3.98 9.07 -8.56
N LEU A 103 -3.12 8.06 -8.39
CA LEU A 103 -1.72 8.14 -8.83
C LEU A 103 -1.58 8.10 -10.35
N ILE A 104 -2.44 7.36 -11.07
CA ILE A 104 -2.48 7.39 -12.53
C ILE A 104 -2.88 8.80 -13.02
N LEU A 105 -3.95 9.36 -12.44
CA LEU A 105 -4.38 10.72 -12.79
C LEU A 105 -3.31 11.75 -12.44
N PHE A 106 -2.64 11.60 -11.29
CA PHE A 106 -1.51 12.44 -10.90
C PHE A 106 -0.34 12.34 -11.89
N GLY A 107 0.03 11.14 -12.31
CA GLY A 107 1.08 10.92 -13.30
C GLY A 107 0.77 11.60 -14.63
N ILE A 108 -0.47 11.47 -15.12
CA ILE A 108 -0.89 12.08 -16.38
C ILE A 108 -0.98 13.61 -16.27
N PHE A 109 -1.72 14.14 -15.29
CA PHE A 109 -2.08 15.56 -15.26
C PHE A 109 -1.04 16.45 -14.56
N VAL A 110 -0.28 15.90 -13.61
CA VAL A 110 0.69 16.68 -12.84
C VAL A 110 2.12 16.44 -13.32
N LEU A 111 2.48 15.19 -13.59
CA LEU A 111 3.83 14.84 -14.06
C LEU A 111 3.97 14.90 -15.58
N GLY A 112 2.86 14.98 -16.34
CA GLY A 112 2.86 15.00 -17.80
C GLY A 112 3.26 13.66 -18.42
N GLU A 113 3.06 12.54 -17.71
CA GLU A 113 3.33 11.23 -18.28
C GLU A 113 2.36 10.94 -19.44
N HIS A 114 2.90 10.72 -20.63
CA HIS A 114 2.11 10.38 -21.79
C HIS A 114 1.83 8.88 -21.86
N ILE A 115 0.55 8.53 -22.00
CA ILE A 115 0.11 7.16 -22.26
C ILE A 115 -0.58 7.12 -23.61
N GLY A 116 -0.20 6.14 -24.45
CA GLY A 116 -0.92 5.87 -25.72
C GLY A 116 -2.36 5.41 -25.45
N MET A 117 -3.23 5.58 -26.45
CA MET A 117 -4.64 5.15 -26.36
C MET A 117 -4.79 3.67 -26.00
N GLU A 118 -3.90 2.83 -26.48
CA GLU A 118 -3.87 1.38 -26.22
C GLU A 118 -3.63 1.08 -24.75
N LYS A 119 -2.67 1.77 -24.11
CA LYS A 119 -2.42 1.65 -22.66
C LYS A 119 -3.56 2.21 -21.84
N ALA A 120 -4.16 3.32 -22.27
CA ALA A 120 -5.35 3.87 -21.61
C ALA A 120 -6.52 2.87 -21.64
N ALA A 121 -6.78 2.25 -22.80
CA ALA A 121 -7.79 1.21 -22.92
C ALA A 121 -7.48 -0.01 -22.04
N SER A 122 -6.23 -0.40 -21.96
CA SER A 122 -5.78 -1.51 -21.09
C SER A 122 -6.03 -1.21 -19.60
N ILE A 123 -5.74 0.01 -19.14
CA ILE A 123 -6.04 0.47 -17.77
C ILE A 123 -7.54 0.39 -17.49
N ILE A 124 -8.39 0.85 -18.44
CA ILE A 124 -9.84 0.76 -18.30
C ILE A 124 -10.30 -0.69 -18.17
N LEU A 125 -9.74 -1.61 -18.99
CA LEU A 125 -10.05 -3.04 -18.88
C LEU A 125 -9.65 -3.62 -17.51
N ILE A 126 -8.48 -3.25 -16.97
CA ILE A 126 -8.05 -3.66 -15.62
C ILE A 126 -9.12 -3.25 -14.60
N PHE A 127 -9.53 -1.98 -14.59
CA PHE A 127 -10.53 -1.48 -13.63
C PHE A 127 -11.92 -2.09 -13.82
N ILE A 128 -12.35 -2.35 -15.05
CA ILE A 128 -13.60 -3.07 -15.32
C ILE A 128 -13.52 -4.49 -14.73
N GLY A 129 -12.43 -5.23 -14.99
CA GLY A 129 -12.25 -6.57 -14.49
C GLY A 129 -12.24 -6.62 -12.96
N ILE A 130 -11.50 -5.72 -12.31
CA ILE A 130 -11.47 -5.58 -10.85
C ILE A 130 -12.86 -5.26 -10.31
N SER A 131 -13.57 -4.30 -10.89
CA SER A 131 -14.93 -3.95 -10.49
C SER A 131 -15.87 -5.16 -10.58
N LEU A 132 -15.75 -6.00 -11.60
CA LEU A 132 -16.53 -7.23 -11.74
C LEU A 132 -16.22 -8.26 -10.65
N ILE A 133 -14.97 -8.38 -10.21
CA ILE A 133 -14.57 -9.24 -9.09
C ILE A 133 -15.21 -8.74 -7.80
N LEU A 134 -15.12 -7.45 -7.55
CA LEU A 134 -15.44 -6.81 -6.29
C LEU A 134 -16.93 -6.58 -6.08
N LEU A 135 -17.68 -6.21 -7.12
CA LEU A 135 -19.11 -5.89 -7.05
C LEU A 135 -20.02 -7.14 -6.99
N SER A 136 -19.52 -8.29 -6.53
CA SER A 136 -20.22 -9.57 -6.64
C SER A 136 -21.53 -9.72 -5.86
N LYS A 137 -21.82 -8.88 -4.85
CA LYS A 137 -23.12 -8.82 -4.14
C LYS A 137 -23.37 -7.41 -3.61
N LYS A 138 -24.62 -6.92 -3.77
CA LYS A 138 -25.22 -5.69 -3.23
C LYS A 138 -24.25 -4.79 -2.44
N PHE A 139 -23.45 -4.02 -3.17
CA PHE A 139 -22.57 -3.02 -2.59
C PHE A 139 -23.44 -1.93 -1.91
N LYS A 140 -23.69 -2.07 -0.64
CA LYS A 140 -24.11 -0.96 0.21
C LYS A 140 -22.83 -0.40 0.81
N LEU A 141 -22.56 0.88 0.57
CA LEU A 141 -21.44 1.57 1.21
C LEU A 141 -21.63 1.50 2.73
N ASP A 142 -20.95 0.56 3.34
CA ASP A 142 -21.00 0.42 4.80
C ASP A 142 -20.21 1.59 5.40
N LYS A 143 -20.86 2.35 6.29
CA LYS A 143 -20.20 3.47 6.99
C LYS A 143 -18.91 3.06 7.69
N ARG A 144 -18.77 1.76 8.03
CA ARG A 144 -17.55 1.19 8.60
C ARG A 144 -16.36 1.15 7.65
N LEU A 145 -16.61 1.23 6.33
CA LEU A 145 -15.58 1.24 5.29
C LEU A 145 -15.12 2.66 4.91
N VAL A 146 -15.85 3.71 5.32
CA VAL A 146 -15.47 5.10 5.04
C VAL A 146 -14.04 5.43 5.52
N PRO A 147 -13.59 4.99 6.70
CA PRO A 147 -12.20 5.22 7.11
C PRO A 147 -11.18 4.58 6.15
N ALA A 148 -11.45 3.38 5.59
CA ALA A 148 -10.56 2.77 4.61
C ALA A 148 -10.46 3.62 3.34
N LEU A 149 -11.58 4.12 2.83
CA LEU A 149 -11.60 5.02 1.67
C LEU A 149 -10.74 6.27 1.90
N ILE A 150 -10.95 6.95 3.04
CA ILE A 150 -10.16 8.14 3.38
C ILE A 150 -8.68 7.77 3.55
N GLY A 151 -8.38 6.64 4.19
CA GLY A 151 -7.02 6.16 4.38
C GLY A 151 -6.29 5.91 3.06
N ASN A 152 -7.00 5.38 2.04
CA ASN A 152 -6.45 5.19 0.70
C ASN A 152 -6.18 6.50 -0.03
N VAL A 153 -7.08 7.49 0.13
CA VAL A 153 -6.80 8.85 -0.36
C VAL A 153 -5.55 9.42 0.33
N MET A 154 -5.39 9.22 1.65
CA MET A 154 -4.17 9.65 2.35
C MET A 154 -2.91 8.97 1.80
N TRP A 155 -2.95 7.66 1.50
CA TRP A 155 -1.82 6.98 0.87
C TRP A 155 -1.51 7.51 -0.53
N ALA A 156 -2.53 7.85 -1.33
CA ALA A 156 -2.31 8.50 -2.62
C ALA A 156 -1.65 9.89 -2.45
N VAL A 157 -2.12 10.69 -1.49
CA VAL A 157 -1.52 12.00 -1.16
C VAL A 157 -0.09 11.83 -0.66
N TYR A 158 0.17 10.85 0.21
CA TYR A 158 1.52 10.51 0.66
C TYR A 158 2.46 10.24 -0.52
N TRP A 159 2.04 9.40 -1.47
CA TRP A 159 2.83 9.11 -2.65
C TRP A 159 3.02 10.33 -3.55
N ALA A 160 1.99 11.14 -3.73
CA ALA A 160 2.13 12.40 -4.49
C ALA A 160 3.18 13.34 -3.86
N ILE A 161 3.20 13.48 -2.53
CA ILE A 161 4.21 14.27 -1.80
C ILE A 161 5.61 13.70 -2.05
N ILE A 162 5.80 12.39 -1.93
CA ILE A 162 7.10 11.72 -2.14
C ILE A 162 7.56 11.88 -3.60
N ILE A 163 6.68 11.68 -4.57
CA ILE A 163 7.01 11.80 -5.98
C ILE A 163 7.40 13.23 -6.34
N LEU A 164 6.69 14.23 -5.81
CA LEU A 164 7.07 15.64 -5.97
C LEU A 164 8.43 15.92 -5.32
N ALA A 165 8.73 15.31 -4.17
CA ALA A 165 10.05 15.45 -3.56
C ALA A 165 11.18 14.91 -4.44
N PHE A 166 10.93 13.89 -5.24
CA PHE A 166 11.92 13.33 -6.18
C PHE A 166 12.29 14.32 -7.30
N LEU A 167 11.42 15.26 -7.66
CA LEU A 167 11.74 16.30 -8.63
C LEU A 167 12.85 17.25 -8.13
N TYR A 168 12.95 17.43 -6.82
CA TYR A 168 13.94 18.33 -6.18
C TYR A 168 15.14 17.56 -5.62
N TYR A 169 14.98 16.27 -5.37
CA TYR A 169 15.97 15.44 -4.69
C TYR A 169 16.47 14.32 -5.61
N LYS A 170 17.76 14.32 -5.93
CA LYS A 170 18.39 13.34 -6.82
C LYS A 170 18.56 11.94 -6.19
N ASN A 171 17.77 11.64 -5.17
CA ASN A 171 17.86 10.41 -4.40
C ASN A 171 16.46 10.09 -3.85
N PHE A 172 15.92 8.92 -4.20
CA PHE A 172 14.57 8.53 -3.75
C PHE A 172 14.56 7.94 -2.34
N VAL A 173 15.70 7.47 -1.84
CA VAL A 173 15.77 6.74 -0.56
C VAL A 173 15.60 7.68 0.64
N LEU A 174 16.28 8.84 0.62
CA LEU A 174 16.27 9.74 1.77
C LEU A 174 14.91 10.39 2.02
N PRO A 175 14.19 10.97 1.03
CA PRO A 175 12.84 11.44 1.25
C PRO A 175 11.91 10.35 1.81
N LEU A 176 12.00 9.14 1.25
CA LEU A 176 11.23 7.99 1.70
C LEU A 176 11.55 7.61 3.16
N LEU A 177 12.84 7.55 3.51
CA LEU A 177 13.30 7.25 4.87
C LEU A 177 12.79 8.28 5.88
N PHE A 178 12.92 9.58 5.58
CA PHE A 178 12.48 10.63 6.49
C PHE A 178 10.96 10.57 6.70
N VAL A 179 10.18 10.41 5.65
CA VAL A 179 8.73 10.24 5.76
C VAL A 179 8.39 9.00 6.62
N ARG A 180 9.11 7.90 6.44
CA ARG A 180 8.87 6.68 7.22
C ARG A 180 9.21 6.88 8.71
N VAL A 181 10.32 7.52 9.03
CA VAL A 181 10.73 7.84 10.41
C VAL A 181 9.69 8.72 11.09
N PHE A 182 9.24 9.81 10.44
CA PHE A 182 8.20 10.68 10.99
C PHE A 182 6.84 9.96 11.07
N GLY A 183 6.50 9.09 10.11
CA GLY A 183 5.31 8.26 10.17
C GLY A 183 5.30 7.33 11.41
N ALA A 184 6.43 6.68 11.67
CA ALA A 184 6.61 5.87 12.87
C ALA A 184 6.55 6.71 14.17
N PHE A 185 7.12 7.90 14.15
CA PHE A 185 7.05 8.86 15.26
C PHE A 185 5.61 9.28 15.56
N PHE A 186 4.82 9.66 14.56
CA PHE A 186 3.41 9.99 14.77
C PHE A 186 2.58 8.78 15.25
N ALA A 187 2.87 7.61 14.72
CA ALA A 187 2.23 6.37 15.20
C ALA A 187 2.56 6.09 16.68
N TYR A 188 3.80 6.32 17.10
CA TYR A 188 4.21 6.21 18.49
C TYR A 188 3.50 7.22 19.40
N LEU A 189 3.41 8.50 18.98
CA LEU A 189 2.69 9.53 19.74
C LEU A 189 1.21 9.16 19.88
N TYR A 190 0.59 8.68 18.79
CA TYR A 190 -0.81 8.26 18.82
C TYR A 190 -1.03 7.05 19.73
N TYR A 191 -0.14 6.06 19.67
CA TYR A 191 -0.17 4.90 20.56
C TYR A 191 -0.05 5.31 22.03
N LYS A 192 0.80 6.26 22.37
CA LYS A 192 0.93 6.80 23.74
C LYS A 192 -0.32 7.56 24.19
N ALA A 193 -0.93 8.36 23.29
CA ALA A 193 -2.11 9.15 23.59
C ALA A 193 -3.39 8.30 23.67
N LYS A 194 -3.47 7.22 22.89
CA LYS A 194 -4.65 6.34 22.80
C LYS A 194 -4.21 4.87 22.80
N PRO A 195 -3.73 4.34 23.93
CA PRO A 195 -3.36 2.94 23.99
C PRO A 195 -4.58 2.05 23.72
N PRO A 196 -4.41 0.87 23.11
CA PRO A 196 -5.52 -0.05 22.85
C PRO A 196 -6.23 -0.39 24.17
N LYS A 197 -7.58 -0.38 24.14
CA LYS A 197 -8.42 -0.56 25.33
C LYS A 197 -8.17 -1.88 26.06
N ASN A 198 -7.77 -2.92 25.34
CA ASN A 198 -7.38 -4.20 25.88
C ASN A 198 -5.87 -4.33 25.80
N TYR A 199 -5.16 -3.85 26.81
CA TYR A 199 -3.75 -4.14 26.98
C TYR A 199 -3.63 -5.63 27.34
N TYR A 200 -3.65 -6.50 26.33
CA TYR A 200 -3.28 -7.90 26.58
C TYR A 200 -1.81 -7.90 26.99
N LYS A 201 -1.55 -8.36 28.22
CA LYS A 201 -0.18 -8.73 28.60
C LYS A 201 0.31 -9.66 27.50
N ILE A 202 1.39 -9.27 26.84
CA ILE A 202 2.04 -10.11 25.83
C ILE A 202 2.42 -11.40 26.55
N ASN A 203 1.66 -12.44 26.31
CA ASN A 203 1.97 -13.76 26.85
C ASN A 203 2.71 -14.49 25.75
N LEU A 204 3.98 -14.85 25.98
CA LEU A 204 4.86 -15.47 25.00
C LEU A 204 4.41 -16.91 24.66
N SER A 205 3.13 -17.11 24.39
CA SER A 205 2.61 -18.33 23.79
C SER A 205 3.15 -18.53 22.37
N LYS A 206 3.22 -19.77 21.89
CA LYS A 206 3.65 -20.07 20.51
C LYS A 206 2.83 -19.29 19.48
N LEU A 207 1.54 -19.14 19.70
CA LEU A 207 0.64 -18.38 18.80
C LEU A 207 1.00 -16.89 18.75
N GLU A 208 1.29 -16.28 19.90
CA GLU A 208 1.67 -14.87 19.96
C GLU A 208 3.02 -14.60 19.32
N ILE A 209 3.99 -15.47 19.53
CA ILE A 209 5.31 -15.40 18.87
C ILE A 209 5.12 -15.45 17.34
N SER A 210 4.25 -16.33 16.83
CA SER A 210 3.97 -16.41 15.40
C SER A 210 3.32 -15.13 14.86
N ILE A 211 2.37 -14.53 15.58
CA ILE A 211 1.73 -13.27 15.14
C ILE A 211 2.72 -12.10 15.19
N ILE A 212 3.61 -12.04 16.18
CA ILE A 212 4.68 -11.04 16.25
C ILE A 212 5.64 -11.21 15.07
N ALA A 213 6.05 -12.44 14.76
CA ALA A 213 6.91 -12.73 13.60
C ALA A 213 6.23 -12.31 12.29
N ILE A 214 4.94 -12.59 12.11
CA ILE A 214 4.16 -12.14 10.96
C ILE A 214 4.12 -10.61 10.87
N LEU A 215 3.93 -9.89 11.98
CA LEU A 215 3.92 -8.43 12.01
C LEU A 215 5.30 -7.84 11.67
N ILE A 216 6.38 -8.47 12.15
CA ILE A 216 7.75 -8.07 11.78
C ILE A 216 7.98 -8.28 10.28
N LEU A 217 7.64 -9.46 9.76
CA LEU A 217 7.73 -9.73 8.33
C LEU A 217 6.89 -8.75 7.51
N ALA A 218 5.64 -8.48 7.92
CA ALA A 218 4.80 -7.49 7.29
C ALA A 218 5.45 -6.11 7.24
N GLY A 219 6.09 -5.66 8.34
CA GLY A 219 6.82 -4.39 8.37
C GLY A 219 8.01 -4.36 7.40
N LEU A 220 8.77 -5.45 7.31
CA LEU A 220 9.88 -5.57 6.35
C LEU A 220 9.39 -5.55 4.91
N PHE A 221 8.36 -6.33 4.59
CA PHE A 221 7.76 -6.36 3.25
C PHE A 221 7.13 -5.01 2.88
N ASP A 222 6.47 -4.34 3.81
CA ASP A 222 5.94 -3.01 3.58
C ASP A 222 7.05 -1.99 3.28
N GLY A 223 8.14 -2.00 4.04
CA GLY A 223 9.31 -1.16 3.77
C GLY A 223 9.94 -1.47 2.41
N PHE A 224 10.07 -2.75 2.06
CA PHE A 224 10.61 -3.20 0.78
C PHE A 224 9.71 -2.80 -0.39
N GLY A 225 8.40 -3.01 -0.29
CA GLY A 225 7.43 -2.58 -1.30
C GLY A 225 7.49 -1.08 -1.56
N ASN A 226 7.62 -0.28 -0.49
CA ASN A 226 7.79 1.18 -0.61
C ASN A 226 9.09 1.55 -1.35
N ILE A 227 10.22 0.88 -1.10
CA ILE A 227 11.47 1.10 -1.83
C ILE A 227 11.30 0.81 -3.33
N LEU A 228 10.69 -0.33 -3.64
CA LEU A 228 10.50 -0.75 -5.04
C LEU A 228 9.59 0.22 -5.80
N PHE A 229 8.47 0.63 -5.21
CA PHE A 229 7.58 1.59 -5.86
C PHE A 229 8.18 3.00 -5.94
N ALA A 230 8.98 3.41 -4.94
CA ALA A 230 9.76 4.64 -4.99
C ALA A 230 10.76 4.62 -6.14
N PHE A 231 11.46 3.51 -6.37
CA PHE A 231 12.36 3.31 -7.50
C PHE A 231 11.63 3.44 -8.84
N VAL A 232 10.47 2.80 -9.00
CA VAL A 232 9.62 2.90 -10.19
C VAL A 232 9.18 4.34 -10.43
N SER A 233 8.72 5.02 -9.38
CA SER A 233 8.24 6.41 -9.45
C SER A 233 9.37 7.39 -9.75
N PHE A 234 10.54 7.20 -9.14
CA PHE A 234 11.75 7.98 -9.41
C PHE A 234 12.24 7.83 -10.86
N SER A 235 11.94 6.69 -11.49
CA SER A 235 12.21 6.42 -12.91
C SER A 235 11.20 7.07 -13.87
N ASN A 236 10.35 7.98 -13.41
CA ASN A 236 9.27 8.63 -14.19
C ASN A 236 8.30 7.61 -14.82
N LYS A 237 7.92 6.60 -14.04
CA LYS A 237 7.00 5.53 -14.45
C LYS A 237 5.84 5.37 -13.44
N VAL A 238 5.30 6.50 -12.96
CA VAL A 238 4.24 6.51 -11.94
C VAL A 238 2.97 5.88 -12.47
N VAL A 239 2.53 6.25 -13.69
CA VAL A 239 1.33 5.67 -14.32
C VAL A 239 1.50 4.17 -14.49
N PHE A 240 2.67 3.74 -14.99
CA PHE A 240 2.96 2.33 -15.21
C PHE A 240 2.96 1.53 -13.89
N GLY A 241 3.70 2.01 -12.90
CA GLY A 241 3.75 1.36 -11.58
C GLY A 241 2.37 1.29 -10.92
N SER A 242 1.60 2.37 -10.99
CA SER A 242 0.25 2.44 -10.40
C SER A 242 -0.75 1.52 -11.09
N ALA A 243 -0.64 1.34 -12.42
CA ALA A 243 -1.47 0.38 -13.14
C ALA A 243 -1.16 -1.06 -12.72
N ILE A 244 0.10 -1.39 -12.42
CA ILE A 244 0.48 -2.70 -11.85
C ILE A 244 -0.01 -2.82 -10.40
N LEU A 245 0.05 -1.75 -9.60
CA LEU A 245 -0.47 -1.75 -8.23
C LEU A 245 -1.95 -2.12 -8.14
N SER A 246 -2.74 -1.81 -9.16
CA SER A 246 -4.15 -2.18 -9.20
C SER A 246 -4.42 -3.70 -9.26
N LEU A 247 -3.37 -4.54 -9.37
CA LEU A 247 -3.47 -5.99 -9.19
C LEU A 247 -3.56 -6.43 -7.73
N ASP A 248 -3.26 -5.56 -6.76
CA ASP A 248 -3.23 -5.88 -5.34
C ASP A 248 -4.52 -6.54 -4.85
N PRO A 249 -5.74 -6.02 -5.09
CA PRO A 249 -6.98 -6.69 -4.71
C PRO A 249 -7.20 -8.05 -5.36
N ILE A 250 -6.68 -8.26 -6.57
CA ILE A 250 -6.76 -9.57 -7.24
C ILE A 250 -5.91 -10.58 -6.46
N ILE A 251 -4.71 -10.20 -6.07
CA ILE A 251 -3.79 -11.06 -5.33
C ILE A 251 -4.36 -11.36 -3.94
N ILE A 252 -4.85 -10.35 -3.22
CA ILE A 252 -5.52 -10.52 -1.92
C ILE A 252 -6.71 -11.46 -2.05
N TRP A 253 -7.53 -11.29 -3.10
CA TRP A 253 -8.66 -12.15 -3.37
C TRP A 253 -8.24 -13.59 -3.66
N LEU A 254 -7.19 -13.82 -4.47
CA LEU A 254 -6.63 -15.16 -4.72
C LEU A 254 -6.12 -15.81 -3.43
N ILE A 255 -5.41 -15.05 -2.58
CA ILE A 255 -4.98 -15.55 -1.26
C ILE A 255 -6.21 -15.94 -0.42
N GLY A 256 -7.25 -15.13 -0.42
CA GLY A 256 -8.52 -15.41 0.25
C GLY A 256 -9.18 -16.72 -0.22
N LEU A 257 -9.18 -16.97 -1.54
CA LEU A 257 -9.69 -18.21 -2.12
C LEU A 257 -8.90 -19.44 -1.68
N ILE A 258 -7.57 -19.36 -1.72
CA ILE A 258 -6.68 -20.48 -1.38
C ILE A 258 -6.71 -20.74 0.13
N ALA A 259 -6.61 -19.69 0.95
CA ALA A 259 -6.53 -19.81 2.40
C ALA A 259 -7.88 -20.07 3.07
N TYR A 260 -8.98 -19.52 2.52
CA TYR A 260 -10.32 -19.59 3.13
C TYR A 260 -11.32 -20.44 2.32
N HIS A 261 -10.89 -21.06 1.23
CA HIS A 261 -11.73 -21.92 0.36
C HIS A 261 -13.05 -21.25 -0.08
N GLU A 262 -13.03 -19.95 -0.37
CA GLU A 262 -14.21 -19.20 -0.78
C GLU A 262 -14.70 -19.66 -2.16
N LYS A 263 -16.04 -19.79 -2.33
CA LYS A 263 -16.62 -20.18 -3.63
C LYS A 263 -16.58 -19.02 -4.62
N ILE A 264 -16.01 -19.27 -5.81
CA ILE A 264 -15.90 -18.28 -6.89
C ILE A 264 -17.21 -18.25 -7.69
N THR A 265 -17.78 -17.06 -7.89
CA THR A 265 -18.91 -16.85 -8.79
C THR A 265 -18.44 -16.75 -10.25
N VAL A 266 -19.34 -17.05 -11.21
CA VAL A 266 -19.06 -16.92 -12.65
C VAL A 266 -18.62 -15.48 -12.99
N ARG A 267 -19.25 -14.47 -12.38
CA ARG A 267 -18.92 -13.06 -12.57
C ARG A 267 -17.46 -12.76 -12.14
N GLN A 268 -17.02 -13.30 -11.01
CA GLN A 268 -15.64 -13.13 -10.53
C GLN A 268 -14.62 -13.79 -11.47
N LYS A 269 -14.94 -14.98 -11.99
CA LYS A 269 -14.09 -15.64 -13.01
C LYS A 269 -13.96 -14.77 -14.26
N PHE A 270 -15.07 -14.20 -14.73
CA PHE A 270 -15.06 -13.30 -15.89
C PHE A 270 -14.29 -12.02 -15.60
N GLY A 271 -14.49 -11.40 -14.43
CA GLY A 271 -13.75 -10.23 -13.99
C GLY A 271 -12.24 -10.48 -13.91
N PHE A 272 -11.83 -11.64 -13.41
CA PHE A 272 -10.41 -12.06 -13.39
C PHE A 272 -9.84 -12.14 -14.81
N LEU A 273 -10.56 -12.79 -15.73
CA LEU A 273 -10.15 -12.90 -17.13
C LEU A 273 -9.96 -11.50 -17.77
N VAL A 274 -10.93 -10.59 -17.58
CA VAL A 274 -10.88 -9.24 -18.13
C VAL A 274 -9.72 -8.44 -17.56
N ALA A 275 -9.52 -8.47 -16.23
CA ALA A 275 -8.41 -7.77 -15.58
C ALA A 275 -7.04 -8.30 -16.03
N THR A 276 -6.89 -9.63 -16.12
CA THR A 276 -5.65 -10.27 -16.59
C THR A 276 -5.37 -9.92 -18.05
N THR A 277 -6.40 -9.91 -18.92
CA THR A 277 -6.25 -9.48 -20.32
C THR A 277 -5.82 -8.02 -20.39
N GLY A 278 -6.46 -7.13 -19.64
CA GLY A 278 -6.06 -5.72 -19.57
C GLY A 278 -4.61 -5.54 -19.09
N TYR A 279 -4.18 -6.30 -18.09
CA TYR A 279 -2.80 -6.28 -17.60
C TYR A 279 -1.80 -6.76 -18.67
N LEU A 280 -2.07 -7.89 -19.34
CA LEU A 280 -1.20 -8.39 -20.40
C LEU A 280 -1.07 -7.38 -21.55
N LEU A 281 -2.18 -6.79 -21.99
CA LEU A 281 -2.15 -5.75 -23.01
C LEU A 281 -1.32 -4.53 -22.56
N PHE A 282 -1.50 -4.09 -21.31
CA PHE A 282 -0.75 -2.96 -20.76
C PHE A 282 0.76 -3.18 -20.71
N THR A 283 1.20 -4.41 -20.45
CA THR A 283 2.63 -4.75 -20.35
C THR A 283 3.27 -5.07 -21.68
N LEU A 284 2.50 -5.56 -22.67
CA LEU A 284 3.01 -5.95 -23.99
C LEU A 284 3.02 -4.79 -25.00
N LEU A 285 2.14 -3.80 -24.84
CA LEU A 285 2.06 -2.58 -25.65
C LEU A 285 2.93 -1.47 -25.08
#